data_2d9693d2ba5fdbc24972e174fb03812c
#
_entry.id   2d9693d2ba5fdbc24972e174fb03812c
#
_cell.length_a   1.000
_cell.length_b   1.000
_cell.length_c   1.000
_cell.angle_alpha   90.00
_cell.angle_beta   90.00
_cell.angle_gamma   90.00
#
_symmetry.space_group_name_H-M   'P 1'
#
loop_
_entity.id
_entity.type
_entity.pdbx_description
1 polymer ?
#
loop_
_entity_poly.entity_id
_entity_poly.type
_entity_poly.pdbx_seq_one_letter_code
_entity_poly.pdbx_strand_id
1 'polypeptide(L)'
;YDLDEHDARTGLNLVQAYLGLGELEEGEKLLGRLFRLERADLKQPLLEISARFDKEKRQKIVEQQQTADKKVEILGIEKPIFYFGMKEGTFPEVDKTGKKKIGILSYTNKKESVVERRAEAENEASRLTKSVPLFISEALYFYSDFSPIVYIPVINQIGAVLPGTEWDQAFLERMVKQHDLAMLITGDIQVTKDNRGYAIHTKIVHADGSTHKDETVLTKGEDIMSLLSRMYLHATGSALHDAAELSGFYQLPKVELSMQYLTALAQSLTQTMVQMRTVPFSHLWGERNIINWFMNIALADQKYFMMKLLFLQSLIRSRAYGSDVYLEYTNVAKKILADTEKQAAEMGETAQHIVDALESMLVIE
;
A
#
# COMPACT_ATOMS: atom_id res chain seq x y z
N TYR A 1 -18.44 -11.50 -29.30
CA TYR A 1 -19.35 -12.30 -28.48
C TYR A 1 -20.09 -11.37 -27.54
N ASP A 2 -21.35 -11.06 -27.87
CA ASP A 2 -22.22 -10.31 -26.97
C ASP A 2 -22.71 -11.29 -25.90
N LEU A 3 -22.24 -11.12 -24.67
CA LEU A 3 -22.73 -11.88 -23.54
C LEU A 3 -24.17 -11.45 -23.27
N ASP A 4 -25.12 -12.30 -23.64
CA ASP A 4 -26.46 -12.25 -23.09
C ASP A 4 -26.33 -12.55 -21.58
N GLU A 5 -27.01 -11.77 -20.73
CA GLU A 5 -27.01 -11.99 -19.27
C GLU A 5 -27.43 -13.41 -18.88
N HIS A 6 -28.15 -14.11 -19.77
CA HIS A 6 -28.56 -15.50 -19.59
C HIS A 6 -27.46 -16.53 -19.83
N ASP A 7 -26.32 -16.15 -20.42
CA ASP A 7 -25.24 -17.07 -20.79
C ASP A 7 -23.93 -16.89 -19.99
N ALA A 8 -24.05 -16.38 -18.77
CA ALA A 8 -22.90 -16.14 -17.90
C ALA A 8 -22.07 -17.43 -17.59
N ARG A 9 -22.70 -18.63 -17.65
CA ARG A 9 -21.97 -19.91 -17.49
C ARG A 9 -21.09 -20.19 -18.70
N THR A 10 -21.55 -19.90 -19.91
CA THR A 10 -20.72 -20.00 -21.12
C THR A 10 -19.60 -19.00 -21.08
N GLY A 11 -19.84 -17.78 -20.56
CA GLY A 11 -18.80 -16.78 -20.30
C GLY A 11 -17.71 -17.30 -19.36
N LEU A 12 -18.08 -17.94 -18.25
CA LEU A 12 -17.11 -18.59 -17.32
C LEU A 12 -16.26 -19.67 -18.00
N ASN A 13 -16.91 -20.53 -18.80
CA ASN A 13 -16.20 -21.60 -19.53
C ASN A 13 -15.22 -21.00 -20.56
N LEU A 14 -15.61 -19.92 -21.23
CA LEU A 14 -14.74 -19.23 -22.20
C LEU A 14 -13.55 -18.56 -21.50
N VAL A 15 -13.77 -17.93 -20.34
CA VAL A 15 -12.64 -17.38 -19.52
C VAL A 15 -11.67 -18.49 -19.13
N GLN A 16 -12.17 -19.68 -18.73
CA GLN A 16 -11.30 -20.83 -18.41
C GLN A 16 -10.54 -21.33 -19.66
N ALA A 17 -11.17 -21.31 -20.83
CA ALA A 17 -10.52 -21.70 -22.10
C ALA A 17 -9.38 -20.72 -22.43
N TYR A 18 -9.61 -19.40 -22.33
CA TYR A 18 -8.57 -18.39 -22.53
C TYR A 18 -7.39 -18.59 -21.56
N LEU A 19 -7.68 -18.88 -20.29
CA LEU A 19 -6.64 -19.19 -19.32
C LEU A 19 -5.81 -20.43 -19.73
N GLY A 20 -6.49 -21.50 -20.17
CA GLY A 20 -5.83 -22.72 -20.64
C GLY A 20 -4.98 -22.55 -21.90
N LEU A 21 -5.36 -21.61 -22.77
CA LEU A 21 -4.63 -21.24 -23.99
C LEU A 21 -3.49 -20.23 -23.72
N GLY A 22 -3.42 -19.66 -22.50
CA GLY A 22 -2.45 -18.62 -22.16
C GLY A 22 -2.78 -17.24 -22.75
N GLU A 23 -4.00 -17.06 -23.28
CA GLU A 23 -4.55 -15.82 -23.82
C GLU A 23 -5.07 -14.90 -22.70
N LEU A 24 -4.12 -14.44 -21.85
CA LEU A 24 -4.46 -13.78 -20.58
C LEU A 24 -5.18 -12.45 -20.79
N GLU A 25 -4.85 -11.71 -21.84
CA GLU A 25 -5.43 -10.39 -22.08
C GLU A 25 -6.92 -10.48 -22.45
N GLU A 26 -7.27 -11.37 -23.39
CA GLU A 26 -8.67 -11.57 -23.79
C GLU A 26 -9.52 -12.19 -22.68
N GLY A 27 -8.90 -13.14 -21.93
CA GLY A 27 -9.57 -13.72 -20.76
C GLY A 27 -9.85 -12.69 -19.67
N GLU A 28 -8.95 -11.74 -19.41
CA GLU A 28 -9.14 -10.65 -18.44
C GLU A 28 -10.24 -9.68 -18.86
N LYS A 29 -10.31 -9.30 -20.13
CA LYS A 29 -11.39 -8.45 -20.66
C LYS A 29 -12.75 -9.11 -20.45
N LEU A 30 -12.85 -10.41 -20.75
CA LEU A 30 -14.11 -11.15 -20.54
C LEU A 30 -14.41 -11.32 -19.04
N LEU A 31 -13.42 -11.60 -18.22
CA LEU A 31 -13.56 -11.70 -16.77
C LEU A 31 -14.10 -10.38 -16.18
N GLY A 32 -13.58 -9.23 -16.61
CA GLY A 32 -14.08 -7.91 -16.21
C GLY A 32 -15.53 -7.67 -16.60
N ARG A 33 -15.96 -8.12 -17.79
CA ARG A 33 -17.39 -8.06 -18.18
C ARG A 33 -18.27 -8.89 -17.27
N LEU A 34 -17.86 -10.10 -16.92
CA LEU A 34 -18.61 -10.98 -16.02
C LEU A 34 -18.72 -10.43 -14.60
N PHE A 35 -17.65 -9.79 -14.08
CA PHE A 35 -17.72 -9.12 -12.77
C PHE A 35 -18.75 -7.98 -12.75
N ARG A 36 -18.89 -7.22 -13.86
CA ARG A 36 -19.86 -6.12 -13.98
C ARG A 36 -21.34 -6.57 -13.97
N LEU A 37 -21.61 -7.85 -14.22
CA LEU A 37 -22.98 -8.39 -14.09
C LEU A 37 -23.47 -8.44 -12.64
N GLU A 38 -22.57 -8.25 -11.64
CA GLU A 38 -22.87 -8.22 -10.19
C GLU A 38 -23.71 -9.42 -9.69
N ARG A 39 -23.63 -10.55 -10.38
CA ARG A 39 -24.38 -11.75 -10.03
C ARG A 39 -23.76 -12.47 -8.84
N ALA A 40 -24.52 -12.63 -7.77
CA ALA A 40 -24.08 -13.25 -6.52
C ALA A 40 -23.60 -14.70 -6.71
N ASP A 41 -24.26 -15.47 -7.60
CA ASP A 41 -23.93 -16.86 -7.92
C ASP A 41 -22.62 -17.04 -8.69
N LEU A 42 -22.14 -15.97 -9.35
CA LEU A 42 -20.87 -15.97 -10.10
C LEU A 42 -19.71 -15.44 -9.28
N LYS A 43 -19.95 -14.71 -8.20
CA LYS A 43 -18.90 -13.98 -7.44
C LYS A 43 -17.76 -14.90 -7.02
N GLN A 44 -18.05 -16.02 -6.40
CA GLN A 44 -17.01 -16.94 -5.93
C GLN A 44 -16.24 -17.62 -7.08
N PRO A 45 -16.89 -18.19 -8.11
CA PRO A 45 -16.20 -18.73 -9.29
C PRO A 45 -15.32 -17.68 -10.00
N LEU A 46 -15.78 -16.44 -10.15
CA LEU A 46 -15.01 -15.36 -10.77
C LEU A 46 -13.76 -15.01 -9.97
N LEU A 47 -13.85 -14.95 -8.63
CA LEU A 47 -12.68 -14.70 -7.76
C LEU A 47 -11.65 -15.83 -7.88
N GLU A 48 -12.08 -17.10 -7.93
CA GLU A 48 -11.19 -18.24 -8.09
C GLU A 48 -10.47 -18.22 -9.44
N ILE A 49 -11.19 -17.91 -10.52
CA ILE A 49 -10.59 -17.77 -11.85
C ILE A 49 -9.64 -16.57 -11.91
N SER A 50 -10.03 -15.43 -11.33
CA SER A 50 -9.15 -14.25 -11.24
C SER A 50 -7.82 -14.57 -10.54
N ALA A 51 -7.86 -15.29 -9.44
CA ALA A 51 -6.66 -15.72 -8.72
C ALA A 51 -5.75 -16.63 -9.58
N ARG A 52 -6.32 -17.44 -10.48
CA ARG A 52 -5.55 -18.25 -11.43
C ARG A 52 -4.90 -17.38 -12.52
N PHE A 53 -5.62 -16.39 -13.06
CA PHE A 53 -5.01 -15.41 -13.98
C PHE A 53 -3.84 -14.66 -13.32
N ASP A 54 -4.03 -14.22 -12.07
CA ASP A 54 -2.98 -13.56 -11.31
C ASP A 54 -1.73 -14.44 -11.14
N LYS A 55 -1.93 -15.74 -10.91
CA LYS A 55 -0.84 -16.71 -10.82
C LYS A 55 -0.09 -16.87 -12.14
N GLU A 56 -0.80 -17.04 -13.25
CA GLU A 56 -0.18 -17.17 -14.58
C GLU A 56 0.57 -15.91 -15.00
N LYS A 57 0.01 -14.72 -14.72
CA LYS A 57 0.71 -13.44 -14.95
C LYS A 57 2.02 -13.39 -14.18
N ARG A 58 2.01 -13.77 -12.89
CA ARG A 58 3.23 -13.80 -12.07
C ARG A 58 4.30 -14.71 -12.67
N GLN A 59 3.92 -15.91 -13.11
CA GLN A 59 4.85 -16.85 -13.72
C GLN A 59 5.50 -16.27 -14.98
N LYS A 60 4.72 -15.70 -15.90
CA LYS A 60 5.25 -15.03 -17.10
C LYS A 60 6.23 -13.89 -16.77
N ILE A 61 5.93 -13.09 -15.74
CA ILE A 61 6.81 -12.00 -15.31
C ILE A 61 8.13 -12.54 -14.76
N VAL A 62 8.09 -13.59 -13.95
CA VAL A 62 9.30 -14.24 -13.41
C VAL A 62 10.21 -14.75 -14.53
N GLU A 63 9.64 -15.37 -15.55
CA GLU A 63 10.40 -15.85 -16.71
C GLU A 63 11.09 -14.71 -17.49
N GLN A 64 10.40 -13.58 -17.67
CA GLN A 64 10.94 -12.40 -18.35
C GLN A 64 12.03 -11.67 -17.56
N GLN A 65 11.97 -11.70 -16.22
CA GLN A 65 12.91 -10.99 -15.34
C GLN A 65 14.28 -11.65 -15.19
N GLN A 66 14.45 -12.88 -15.66
CA GLN A 66 15.74 -13.59 -15.54
C GLN A 66 16.87 -12.96 -16.37
N THR A 67 16.55 -12.08 -17.33
CA THR A 67 17.48 -11.48 -18.29
C THR A 67 17.78 -10.00 -18.09
N ALA A 68 17.14 -9.32 -17.11
CA ALA A 68 17.29 -7.87 -16.93
C ALA A 68 18.47 -7.48 -16.03
N ASP A 69 19.13 -6.39 -16.41
CA ASP A 69 20.20 -5.76 -15.61
C ASP A 69 19.60 -5.16 -14.31
N LYS A 70 20.03 -5.65 -13.14
CA LYS A 70 19.35 -5.43 -11.86
C LYS A 70 20.06 -4.38 -11.01
N LYS A 71 20.01 -3.12 -11.43
CA LYS A 71 20.49 -2.02 -10.60
C LYS A 71 19.46 -1.71 -9.53
N VAL A 72 19.89 -1.77 -8.26
CA VAL A 72 19.07 -1.34 -7.11
C VAL A 72 19.19 0.18 -6.98
N GLU A 73 18.06 0.85 -6.91
CA GLU A 73 17.94 2.28 -6.64
C GLU A 73 17.16 2.49 -5.32
N ILE A 74 17.34 3.62 -4.68
CA ILE A 74 16.60 3.97 -3.45
C ILE A 74 15.54 5.01 -3.81
N LEU A 75 14.27 4.62 -3.72
CA LEU A 75 13.14 5.53 -3.86
C LEU A 75 12.91 6.26 -2.54
N GLY A 76 12.97 7.59 -2.55
CA GLY A 76 12.61 8.45 -1.42
C GLY A 76 11.14 8.86 -1.48
N ILE A 77 10.39 8.67 -0.40
CA ILE A 77 8.98 9.03 -0.26
C ILE A 77 8.87 10.05 0.86
N GLU A 78 8.67 11.32 0.52
CA GLU A 78 8.69 12.46 1.45
C GLU A 78 7.32 12.87 2.00
N LYS A 79 6.25 12.34 1.41
CA LYS A 79 4.86 12.59 1.81
C LYS A 79 4.13 11.26 2.04
N PRO A 80 3.03 11.24 2.78
CA PRO A 80 2.20 10.04 2.91
C PRO A 80 1.85 9.43 1.55
N ILE A 81 1.83 8.10 1.45
CA ILE A 81 1.70 7.41 0.15
C ILE A 81 0.43 7.78 -0.62
N PHE A 82 -0.60 8.23 0.06
CA PHE A 82 -1.86 8.63 -0.57
C PHE A 82 -1.80 10.01 -1.26
N TYR A 83 -0.75 10.82 -1.06
CA TYR A 83 -0.55 12.05 -1.83
C TYR A 83 -0.11 11.77 -3.27
N PHE A 84 0.59 10.65 -3.50
CA PHE A 84 1.17 10.35 -4.80
C PHE A 84 0.12 9.90 -5.82
N GLY A 85 0.28 10.39 -7.04
CA GLY A 85 -0.61 10.06 -8.16
C GLY A 85 -1.97 10.78 -8.13
N MET A 86 -2.18 11.68 -7.19
CA MET A 86 -3.32 12.59 -7.16
C MET A 86 -2.95 13.93 -7.80
N LYS A 87 -3.97 14.70 -8.19
CA LYS A 87 -3.77 16.06 -8.71
C LYS A 87 -3.13 16.94 -7.63
N GLU A 88 -2.22 17.81 -8.03
CA GLU A 88 -1.63 18.80 -7.13
C GLU A 88 -2.72 19.60 -6.41
N GLY A 89 -2.54 19.84 -5.11
CA GLY A 89 -3.52 20.54 -4.27
C GLY A 89 -4.69 19.69 -3.78
N THR A 90 -4.80 18.41 -4.17
CA THR A 90 -5.86 17.50 -3.63
C THR A 90 -5.78 17.38 -2.11
N PHE A 91 -4.56 17.24 -1.58
CA PHE A 91 -4.32 17.16 -0.14
C PHE A 91 -3.59 18.41 0.34
N PRO A 92 -3.94 18.94 1.53
CA PRO A 92 -3.22 20.05 2.13
C PRO A 92 -1.81 19.62 2.50
N GLU A 93 -0.83 20.43 2.18
CA GLU A 93 0.55 20.16 2.54
C GLU A 93 0.85 20.69 3.94
N VAL A 94 1.49 19.85 4.76
CA VAL A 94 2.06 20.27 6.03
C VAL A 94 3.45 20.87 5.72
N ASP A 95 3.68 22.12 6.11
CA ASP A 95 4.96 22.79 5.87
C ASP A 95 6.08 22.11 6.67
N LYS A 96 6.98 21.45 5.96
CA LYS A 96 8.17 20.79 6.47
C LYS A 96 9.47 21.48 6.09
N THR A 97 9.38 22.68 5.52
CA THR A 97 10.54 23.47 5.06
C THR A 97 11.48 23.77 6.22
N GLY A 98 12.75 23.44 6.07
CA GLY A 98 13.79 23.66 7.10
C GLY A 98 13.66 22.78 8.36
N LYS A 99 12.71 21.85 8.40
CA LYS A 99 12.57 20.91 9.52
C LYS A 99 13.65 19.80 9.48
N LYS A 100 14.02 19.30 10.65
CA LYS A 100 14.97 18.18 10.74
C LYS A 100 14.42 16.93 10.04
N LYS A 101 15.25 16.28 9.24
CA LYS A 101 14.88 15.09 8.48
C LYS A 101 15.02 13.82 9.32
N ILE A 102 14.04 12.95 9.24
CA ILE A 102 14.10 11.58 9.78
C ILE A 102 13.99 10.62 8.61
N GLY A 103 15.03 9.79 8.41
CA GLY A 103 14.99 8.70 7.44
C GLY A 103 14.30 7.48 8.04
N ILE A 104 13.48 6.79 7.24
CA ILE A 104 12.88 5.51 7.61
C ILE A 104 13.14 4.54 6.47
N LEU A 105 14.08 3.64 6.63
CA LEU A 105 14.44 2.67 5.60
C LEU A 105 13.56 1.43 5.73
N SER A 106 13.14 0.85 4.59
CA SER A 106 12.35 -0.38 4.60
C SER A 106 13.00 -1.46 5.47
N TYR A 107 12.17 -2.22 6.17
CA TYR A 107 12.64 -3.32 7.01
C TYR A 107 13.06 -4.51 6.13
N THR A 108 13.86 -5.40 6.68
CA THR A 108 14.28 -6.62 5.99
C THR A 108 13.44 -7.82 6.45
N ASN A 109 13.38 -8.89 5.64
CA ASN A 109 12.72 -10.13 6.01
C ASN A 109 13.75 -11.26 5.99
N LYS A 110 14.17 -11.74 7.17
CA LYS A 110 15.29 -12.68 7.33
C LYS A 110 14.99 -14.13 6.91
N LYS A 111 13.74 -14.53 6.81
CA LYS A 111 13.37 -15.95 6.63
C LYS A 111 13.13 -16.38 5.18
N GLU A 112 12.98 -15.46 4.25
CA GLU A 112 12.69 -15.84 2.87
C GLU A 112 13.97 -16.09 2.06
N SER A 113 14.12 -17.30 1.53
CA SER A 113 15.15 -17.56 0.53
C SER A 113 14.83 -16.79 -0.76
N VAL A 114 15.87 -16.32 -1.44
CA VAL A 114 15.74 -15.55 -2.71
C VAL A 114 14.99 -16.34 -3.78
N VAL A 115 14.98 -17.67 -3.71
CA VAL A 115 14.36 -18.57 -4.69
C VAL A 115 12.85 -18.68 -4.48
N GLU A 116 12.37 -18.70 -3.24
CA GLU A 116 10.93 -18.81 -2.91
C GLU A 116 10.14 -17.54 -3.21
N ARG A 117 10.81 -16.38 -3.22
CA ARG A 117 10.18 -15.06 -3.43
C ARG A 117 9.65 -14.81 -4.84
N ARG A 118 10.11 -15.57 -5.83
CA ARG A 118 9.87 -15.24 -7.26
C ARG A 118 8.51 -15.69 -7.78
N ALA A 119 7.86 -16.66 -7.16
CA ALA A 119 6.65 -17.30 -7.68
C ALA A 119 5.38 -17.05 -6.85
N GLU A 120 5.49 -16.51 -5.63
CA GLU A 120 4.36 -16.32 -4.72
C GLU A 120 3.90 -14.86 -4.66
N ALA A 121 2.60 -14.69 -4.38
CA ALA A 121 2.07 -13.39 -4.00
C ALA A 121 2.82 -12.87 -2.77
N GLU A 122 3.04 -11.56 -2.70
CA GLU A 122 3.69 -10.96 -1.54
C GLU A 122 2.99 -11.38 -0.24
N ASN A 123 3.72 -12.05 0.65
CA ASN A 123 3.18 -12.49 1.93
C ASN A 123 3.04 -11.31 2.92
N GLU A 124 2.39 -11.56 4.04
CA GLU A 124 2.12 -10.51 5.03
C GLU A 124 3.41 -9.94 5.64
N ALA A 125 4.41 -10.78 5.95
CA ALA A 125 5.70 -10.31 6.45
C ALA A 125 6.37 -9.35 5.46
N SER A 126 6.36 -9.68 4.18
CA SER A 126 6.92 -8.83 3.12
C SER A 126 6.14 -7.52 2.95
N ARG A 127 4.82 -7.53 3.16
CA ARG A 127 4.03 -6.28 3.21
C ARG A 127 4.41 -5.40 4.40
N LEU A 128 4.56 -6.01 5.58
CA LEU A 128 4.94 -5.29 6.80
C LEU A 128 6.30 -4.58 6.68
N THR A 129 7.27 -5.15 5.96
CA THR A 129 8.59 -4.50 5.77
C THR A 129 8.51 -3.12 5.12
N LYS A 130 7.47 -2.85 4.36
CA LYS A 130 7.23 -1.57 3.68
C LYS A 130 6.17 -0.73 4.40
N SER A 131 5.12 -1.36 4.89
CA SER A 131 3.99 -0.64 5.49
C SER A 131 4.30 -0.09 6.88
N VAL A 132 5.10 -0.77 7.69
CA VAL A 132 5.54 -0.24 8.99
C VAL A 132 6.32 1.06 8.83
N PRO A 133 7.34 1.17 7.96
CA PRO A 133 7.99 2.44 7.61
C PRO A 133 7.03 3.53 7.14
N LEU A 134 6.10 3.20 6.25
CA LEU A 134 5.11 4.16 5.74
C LEU A 134 4.21 4.67 6.88
N PHE A 135 3.77 3.78 7.78
CA PHE A 135 2.91 4.14 8.89
C PHE A 135 3.61 5.03 9.93
N ILE A 136 4.87 4.72 10.27
CA ILE A 136 5.69 5.59 11.13
C ILE A 136 5.87 6.97 10.48
N SER A 137 6.12 7.00 9.16
CA SER A 137 6.27 8.24 8.41
C SER A 137 4.99 9.09 8.43
N GLU A 138 3.81 8.50 8.29
CA GLU A 138 2.55 9.22 8.34
C GLU A 138 2.34 9.88 9.72
N ALA A 139 2.58 9.14 10.80
CA ALA A 139 2.45 9.70 12.14
C ALA A 139 3.42 10.87 12.37
N LEU A 140 4.69 10.75 11.94
CA LEU A 140 5.64 11.84 12.03
C LEU A 140 5.25 13.02 11.14
N TYR A 141 4.71 12.76 9.96
CA TYR A 141 4.30 13.81 9.03
C TYR A 141 3.14 14.65 9.59
N PHE A 142 2.11 14.01 10.17
CA PHE A 142 0.90 14.69 10.62
C PHE A 142 0.92 15.15 12.07
N TYR A 143 1.80 14.62 12.91
CA TYR A 143 1.81 14.89 14.35
C TYR A 143 3.14 15.45 14.86
N SER A 144 4.12 15.74 14.00
CA SER A 144 5.40 16.29 14.45
C SER A 144 5.93 17.37 13.52
N ASP A 145 6.91 18.13 14.02
CA ASP A 145 7.66 19.12 13.26
C ASP A 145 8.81 18.54 12.43
N PHE A 146 8.98 17.20 12.40
CA PHE A 146 10.01 16.55 11.59
C PHE A 146 9.58 16.38 10.13
N SER A 147 10.56 16.29 9.23
CA SER A 147 10.37 15.93 7.83
C SER A 147 10.74 14.45 7.63
N PRO A 148 9.77 13.52 7.70
CA PRO A 148 10.05 12.10 7.50
C PRO A 148 10.26 11.78 6.03
N ILE A 149 11.20 10.89 5.72
CA ILE A 149 11.47 10.35 4.38
C ILE A 149 11.56 8.84 4.46
N VAL A 150 10.66 8.14 3.77
CA VAL A 150 10.74 6.67 3.66
C VAL A 150 11.63 6.31 2.49
N TYR A 151 12.61 5.47 2.72
CA TYR A 151 13.54 4.94 1.72
C TYR A 151 13.20 3.49 1.40
N ILE A 152 12.85 3.22 0.14
CA ILE A 152 12.50 1.89 -0.34
C ILE A 152 13.45 1.51 -1.48
N PRO A 153 14.24 0.43 -1.34
CA PRO A 153 15.03 -0.07 -2.46
C PRO A 153 14.11 -0.64 -3.52
N VAL A 154 14.34 -0.22 -4.76
CA VAL A 154 13.59 -0.64 -5.92
C VAL A 154 14.54 -1.11 -7.03
N ILE A 155 14.09 -2.03 -7.84
CA ILE A 155 14.70 -2.34 -9.13
C ILE A 155 13.71 -1.90 -10.20
N ASN A 156 14.16 -1.06 -11.11
CA ASN A 156 13.31 -0.58 -12.20
C ASN A 156 12.68 -1.76 -12.96
N GLN A 157 11.41 -1.66 -13.29
CA GLN A 157 10.59 -2.69 -13.93
C GLN A 157 10.36 -3.97 -13.08
N ILE A 158 10.89 -4.05 -11.86
CA ILE A 158 10.67 -5.17 -10.93
C ILE A 158 9.86 -4.73 -9.71
N GLY A 159 10.14 -3.54 -9.18
CA GLY A 159 9.45 -2.97 -8.03
C GLY A 159 10.30 -2.96 -6.75
N ALA A 160 9.62 -2.81 -5.62
CA ALA A 160 10.28 -2.82 -4.33
C ALA A 160 10.96 -4.16 -4.06
N VAL A 161 12.22 -4.12 -3.65
CA VAL A 161 13.00 -5.29 -3.30
C VAL A 161 13.25 -5.32 -1.80
N LEU A 162 13.24 -6.51 -1.25
CA LEU A 162 13.46 -6.74 0.18
C LEU A 162 14.83 -7.39 0.37
N PRO A 163 15.76 -6.75 1.10
CA PRO A 163 16.98 -7.41 1.49
C PRO A 163 16.69 -8.62 2.39
N GLY A 164 17.38 -9.72 2.14
CA GLY A 164 17.27 -10.94 2.96
C GLY A 164 18.14 -10.92 4.21
N THR A 165 18.96 -9.88 4.36
CA THR A 165 19.90 -9.69 5.46
C THR A 165 19.72 -8.31 6.08
N GLU A 166 20.13 -8.13 7.32
CA GLU A 166 20.19 -6.82 7.96
C GLU A 166 21.02 -5.83 7.13
N TRP A 167 20.62 -4.57 7.20
CA TRP A 167 21.39 -3.49 6.61
C TRP A 167 22.76 -3.34 7.33
N ASP A 168 23.82 -3.24 6.53
CA ASP A 168 25.15 -3.00 7.04
C ASP A 168 25.26 -1.67 7.81
N GLN A 169 25.93 -1.67 8.95
CA GLN A 169 26.07 -0.49 9.81
C GLN A 169 26.74 0.69 9.07
N ALA A 170 27.80 0.41 8.32
CA ALA A 170 28.49 1.45 7.55
C ALA A 170 27.63 2.05 6.44
N PHE A 171 26.71 1.25 5.85
CA PHE A 171 25.70 1.76 4.92
C PHE A 171 24.72 2.69 5.62
N LEU A 172 24.19 2.31 6.79
CA LEU A 172 23.25 3.14 7.55
C LEU A 172 23.87 4.49 7.96
N GLU A 173 25.10 4.49 8.44
CA GLU A 173 25.84 5.70 8.80
C GLU A 173 26.10 6.60 7.58
N ARG A 174 26.42 6.01 6.43
CA ARG A 174 26.54 6.77 5.17
C ARG A 174 25.21 7.43 4.78
N MET A 175 24.09 6.69 4.88
CA MET A 175 22.76 7.24 4.60
C MET A 175 22.44 8.45 5.49
N VAL A 176 22.72 8.33 6.80
CA VAL A 176 22.51 9.44 7.75
C VAL A 176 23.29 10.68 7.31
N LYS A 177 24.57 10.53 6.97
CA LYS A 177 25.45 11.65 6.55
C LYS A 177 25.07 12.22 5.19
N GLN A 178 24.83 11.37 4.19
CA GLN A 178 24.54 11.81 2.80
C GLN A 178 23.22 12.54 2.66
N HIS A 179 22.22 12.16 3.45
CA HIS A 179 20.89 12.76 3.40
C HIS A 179 20.65 13.79 4.51
N ASP A 180 21.66 14.12 5.29
CA ASP A 180 21.57 15.07 6.43
C ASP A 180 20.41 14.73 7.37
N LEU A 181 20.38 13.46 7.83
CA LEU A 181 19.33 12.96 8.69
C LEU A 181 19.67 13.17 10.16
N ALA A 182 18.73 13.62 10.98
CA ALA A 182 18.86 13.62 12.43
C ALA A 182 18.93 12.19 12.99
N MET A 183 18.19 11.27 12.34
CA MET A 183 18.23 9.83 12.62
C MET A 183 17.71 9.02 11.44
N LEU A 184 18.05 7.73 11.42
CA LEU A 184 17.57 6.74 10.47
C LEU A 184 16.95 5.56 11.23
N ILE A 185 15.67 5.29 10.99
CA ILE A 185 14.93 4.16 11.56
C ILE A 185 14.90 3.04 10.53
N THR A 186 15.21 1.82 10.94
CA THR A 186 15.10 0.61 10.12
C THR A 186 14.92 -0.61 11.00
N GLY A 187 14.91 -1.81 10.43
CA GLY A 187 14.82 -3.04 11.22
C GLY A 187 14.66 -4.29 10.39
N ASP A 188 14.27 -5.35 11.07
CA ASP A 188 13.91 -6.62 10.45
C ASP A 188 12.61 -7.18 11.02
N ILE A 189 11.94 -7.98 10.21
CA ILE A 189 10.70 -8.67 10.55
C ILE A 189 10.92 -10.16 10.40
N GLN A 190 10.47 -10.92 11.39
CA GLN A 190 10.56 -12.38 11.39
C GLN A 190 9.21 -12.96 11.84
N VAL A 191 8.77 -14.03 11.21
CA VAL A 191 7.63 -14.80 11.72
C VAL A 191 8.01 -15.42 13.07
N THR A 192 7.14 -15.32 14.08
CA THR A 192 7.40 -15.94 15.39
C THR A 192 7.50 -17.46 15.27
N LYS A 193 8.20 -18.10 16.21
CA LYS A 193 8.45 -19.57 16.16
C LYS A 193 7.16 -20.40 16.18
N ASP A 194 6.11 -19.87 16.79
CA ASP A 194 4.78 -20.51 16.86
C ASP A 194 3.87 -20.15 15.68
N ASN A 195 4.36 -19.37 14.72
CA ASN A 195 3.63 -18.86 13.56
C ASN A 195 2.37 -18.04 13.89
N ARG A 196 2.30 -17.43 15.07
CA ARG A 196 1.13 -16.65 15.53
C ARG A 196 1.29 -15.15 15.36
N GLY A 197 2.44 -14.68 14.92
CA GLY A 197 2.72 -13.26 14.77
C GLY A 197 4.09 -12.97 14.17
N TYR A 198 4.53 -11.74 14.33
CA TYR A 198 5.79 -11.22 13.77
C TYR A 198 6.62 -10.60 14.88
N ALA A 199 7.88 -10.98 14.99
CA ALA A 199 8.87 -10.24 15.77
C ALA A 199 9.43 -9.12 14.87
N ILE A 200 9.28 -7.87 15.33
CA ILE A 200 9.81 -6.66 14.68
C ILE A 200 10.96 -6.16 15.53
N HIS A 201 12.17 -6.22 14.99
CA HIS A 201 13.36 -5.64 15.61
C HIS A 201 13.64 -4.31 14.92
N THR A 202 13.50 -3.23 15.66
CA THR A 202 13.75 -1.87 15.16
C THR A 202 15.11 -1.40 15.61
N LYS A 203 15.83 -0.74 14.70
CA LYS A 203 17.13 -0.13 14.93
C LYS A 203 17.06 1.34 14.52
N ILE A 204 17.54 2.23 15.39
CA ILE A 204 17.62 3.66 15.14
C ILE A 204 19.07 4.06 15.19
N VAL A 205 19.56 4.71 14.14
CA VAL A 205 20.92 5.25 14.03
C VAL A 205 20.83 6.76 14.03
N HIS A 206 21.46 7.40 15.01
CA HIS A 206 21.47 8.86 15.15
C HIS A 206 22.64 9.52 14.38
N ALA A 207 22.52 10.82 14.15
CA ALA A 207 23.56 11.62 13.49
C ALA A 207 24.93 11.60 14.21
N ASP A 208 24.93 11.43 15.54
CA ASP A 208 26.14 11.31 16.36
C ASP A 208 26.77 9.90 16.33
N GLY A 209 26.18 8.96 15.59
CA GLY A 209 26.61 7.57 15.48
C GLY A 209 26.08 6.64 16.58
N SER A 210 25.36 7.16 17.57
CA SER A 210 24.72 6.32 18.58
C SER A 210 23.61 5.47 17.96
N THR A 211 23.37 4.30 18.54
CA THR A 211 22.36 3.34 18.03
C THR A 211 21.45 2.90 19.16
N HIS A 212 20.14 2.94 18.91
CA HIS A 212 19.11 2.38 19.78
C HIS A 212 18.45 1.17 19.11
N LYS A 213 18.07 0.17 19.92
CA LYS A 213 17.37 -1.03 19.45
C LYS A 213 16.08 -1.24 20.26
N ASP A 214 15.01 -1.61 19.58
CA ASP A 214 13.73 -1.96 20.18
C ASP A 214 13.22 -3.27 19.57
N GLU A 215 12.45 -4.02 20.34
CA GLU A 215 11.81 -5.27 19.88
C GLU A 215 10.32 -5.24 20.22
N THR A 216 9.50 -5.62 19.25
CA THR A 216 8.06 -5.73 19.41
C THR A 216 7.59 -7.06 18.82
N VAL A 217 6.85 -7.82 19.58
CA VAL A 217 6.11 -8.98 19.04
C VAL A 217 4.72 -8.50 18.63
N LEU A 218 4.47 -8.55 17.33
CA LEU A 218 3.24 -8.12 16.70
C LEU A 218 2.29 -9.31 16.52
N THR A 219 1.24 -9.37 17.29
CA THR A 219 0.19 -10.40 17.20
C THR A 219 -1.19 -9.80 16.91
N LYS A 220 -1.38 -8.54 17.23
CA LYS A 220 -2.64 -7.80 17.14
C LYS A 220 -2.43 -6.30 16.95
N GLY A 221 -3.51 -5.58 16.75
CA GLY A 221 -3.47 -4.14 16.48
C GLY A 221 -2.85 -3.30 17.58
N GLU A 222 -3.05 -3.66 18.86
CA GLU A 222 -2.44 -2.95 20.00
C GLU A 222 -0.92 -2.96 19.94
N ASP A 223 -0.33 -4.03 19.42
CA ASP A 223 1.13 -4.17 19.33
C ASP A 223 1.69 -3.18 18.30
N ILE A 224 1.00 -2.99 17.15
CA ILE A 224 1.44 -2.01 16.15
C ILE A 224 1.29 -0.57 16.62
N MET A 225 0.21 -0.25 17.35
CA MET A 225 0.03 1.07 17.93
C MET A 225 1.05 1.35 19.04
N SER A 226 1.42 0.33 19.80
CA SER A 226 2.49 0.41 20.79
C SER A 226 3.87 0.64 20.13
N LEU A 227 4.18 -0.07 19.06
CA LEU A 227 5.40 0.16 18.26
C LEU A 227 5.43 1.60 17.75
N LEU A 228 4.36 2.05 17.10
CA LEU A 228 4.25 3.42 16.60
C LEU A 228 4.49 4.45 17.69
N SER A 229 3.84 4.30 18.85
CA SER A 229 3.96 5.23 19.96
C SER A 229 5.39 5.30 20.51
N ARG A 230 6.09 4.17 20.62
CA ARG A 230 7.49 4.14 21.05
C ARG A 230 8.41 4.78 20.02
N MET A 231 8.22 4.48 18.72
CA MET A 231 9.02 5.08 17.67
C MET A 231 8.81 6.60 17.59
N TYR A 232 7.57 7.04 17.74
CA TYR A 232 7.22 8.45 17.79
C TYR A 232 7.86 9.14 19.01
N LEU A 233 7.71 8.58 20.22
CA LEU A 233 8.34 9.09 21.43
C LEU A 233 9.86 9.19 21.31
N HIS A 234 10.50 8.15 20.77
CA HIS A 234 11.94 8.15 20.56
C HIS A 234 12.38 9.24 19.58
N ALA A 235 11.63 9.45 18.52
CA ALA A 235 11.95 10.43 17.48
C ALA A 235 11.72 11.87 17.94
N THR A 236 10.68 12.13 18.71
CA THR A 236 10.21 13.49 19.02
C THR A 236 10.49 13.92 20.48
N GLY A 237 10.71 12.96 21.38
CA GLY A 237 10.80 13.20 22.83
C GLY A 237 9.43 13.44 23.50
N SER A 238 8.32 13.32 22.77
CA SER A 238 6.96 13.55 23.24
C SER A 238 6.05 12.34 22.97
N ALA A 239 5.04 12.14 23.79
CA ALA A 239 4.09 11.05 23.57
C ALA A 239 3.15 11.38 22.39
N LEU A 240 2.82 10.38 21.57
CA LEU A 240 1.98 10.56 20.39
C LEU A 240 0.57 11.09 20.73
N HIS A 241 -0.01 10.65 21.85
CA HIS A 241 -1.33 11.09 22.30
C HIS A 241 -1.38 12.56 22.78
N ASP A 242 -0.23 13.16 23.08
CA ASP A 242 -0.13 14.57 23.46
C ASP A 242 0.12 15.47 22.24
N ALA A 243 0.37 14.88 21.07
CA ALA A 243 0.68 15.65 19.87
C ALA A 243 -0.61 16.17 19.22
N ALA A 244 -0.59 17.46 18.87
CA ALA A 244 -1.66 18.05 18.08
C ALA A 244 -1.56 17.58 16.62
N GLU A 245 -2.69 17.27 16.02
CA GLU A 245 -2.79 16.99 14.60
C GLU A 245 -2.58 18.28 13.78
N LEU A 246 -1.70 18.20 12.77
CA LEU A 246 -1.34 19.36 11.96
C LEU A 246 -2.20 19.53 10.69
N SER A 247 -3.02 18.53 10.35
CA SER A 247 -3.73 18.49 9.06
C SER A 247 -5.23 18.72 9.14
N GLY A 248 -5.86 18.45 10.26
CA GLY A 248 -7.32 18.56 10.48
C GLY A 248 -8.18 17.52 9.73
N PHE A 249 -7.60 16.62 8.92
CA PHE A 249 -8.35 15.56 8.20
C PHE A 249 -7.80 14.15 8.43
N TYR A 250 -6.51 14.03 8.73
CA TYR A 250 -5.87 12.74 8.93
C TYR A 250 -6.22 12.17 10.31
N GLN A 251 -6.52 10.90 10.34
CA GLN A 251 -6.81 10.18 11.57
C GLN A 251 -6.01 8.87 11.58
N LEU A 252 -5.35 8.60 12.71
CA LEU A 252 -4.76 7.28 12.92
C LEU A 252 -5.85 6.20 12.90
N PRO A 253 -5.53 4.98 12.37
CA PRO A 253 -6.49 3.89 12.40
C PRO A 253 -6.86 3.53 13.83
N LYS A 254 -8.11 3.08 14.02
CA LYS A 254 -8.47 2.39 15.24
C LYS A 254 -7.59 1.17 15.44
N VAL A 255 -7.37 0.80 16.69
CA VAL A 255 -6.52 -0.34 17.05
C VAL A 255 -6.91 -1.62 16.30
N GLU A 256 -8.21 -1.90 16.21
CA GLU A 256 -8.75 -3.09 15.56
C GLU A 256 -8.50 -3.13 14.03
N LEU A 257 -8.30 -1.97 13.42
CA LEU A 257 -8.07 -1.82 11.99
C LEU A 257 -6.60 -1.57 11.61
N SER A 258 -5.70 -1.42 12.58
CA SER A 258 -4.32 -1.02 12.31
C SER A 258 -3.57 -2.04 11.45
N MET A 259 -3.79 -3.35 11.64
CA MET A 259 -3.19 -4.38 10.79
C MET A 259 -3.71 -4.34 9.35
N GLN A 260 -5.02 -4.12 9.19
CA GLN A 260 -5.66 -3.97 7.89
C GLN A 260 -5.16 -2.71 7.18
N TYR A 261 -4.95 -1.62 7.94
CA TYR A 261 -4.39 -0.38 7.42
C TYR A 261 -2.95 -0.55 6.93
N LEU A 262 -2.10 -1.27 7.66
CA LEU A 262 -0.75 -1.60 7.17
C LEU A 262 -0.78 -2.33 5.83
N THR A 263 -1.69 -3.30 5.66
CA THR A 263 -1.87 -3.97 4.38
C THR A 263 -2.29 -2.98 3.28
N ALA A 264 -3.21 -2.05 3.60
CA ALA A 264 -3.65 -1.01 2.68
C ALA A 264 -2.50 -0.08 2.24
N LEU A 265 -1.59 0.29 3.15
CA LEU A 265 -0.41 1.12 2.82
C LEU A 265 0.54 0.39 1.86
N ALA A 266 0.84 -0.89 2.10
CA ALA A 266 1.69 -1.67 1.19
C ALA A 266 1.06 -1.80 -0.21
N GLN A 267 -0.25 -2.01 -0.28
CA GLN A 267 -0.99 -2.10 -1.53
C GLN A 267 -1.07 -0.74 -2.26
N SER A 268 -1.26 0.36 -1.52
CA SER A 268 -1.20 1.72 -2.07
C SER A 268 0.16 2.02 -2.68
N LEU A 269 1.24 1.60 -2.02
CA LEU A 269 2.59 1.72 -2.58
C LEU A 269 2.71 0.99 -3.92
N THR A 270 2.22 -0.25 -4.01
CA THR A 270 2.26 -1.03 -5.25
C THR A 270 1.50 -0.33 -6.38
N GLN A 271 0.28 0.14 -6.14
CA GLN A 271 -0.50 0.90 -7.13
C GLN A 271 0.20 2.22 -7.53
N THR A 272 0.80 2.92 -6.56
CA THR A 272 1.55 4.15 -6.83
C THR A 272 2.76 3.89 -7.73
N MET A 273 3.51 2.83 -7.48
CA MET A 273 4.67 2.46 -8.31
C MET A 273 4.27 2.12 -9.75
N VAL A 274 3.12 1.45 -9.94
CA VAL A 274 2.55 1.20 -11.29
C VAL A 274 2.15 2.51 -11.96
N GLN A 275 1.44 3.38 -11.26
CA GLN A 275 1.03 4.68 -11.79
C GLN A 275 2.24 5.57 -12.18
N MET A 276 3.31 5.55 -11.38
CA MET A 276 4.57 6.25 -11.65
C MET A 276 5.44 5.55 -12.71
N ARG A 277 4.99 4.43 -13.27
CA ARG A 277 5.70 3.61 -14.26
C ARG A 277 7.04 3.05 -13.78
N THR A 278 7.27 3.01 -12.48
CA THR A 278 8.44 2.33 -11.88
C THR A 278 8.32 0.81 -12.05
N VAL A 279 7.07 0.33 -12.07
CA VAL A 279 6.70 -1.07 -12.29
C VAL A 279 5.70 -1.14 -13.45
N PRO A 280 5.82 -2.07 -14.38
CA PRO A 280 4.84 -2.24 -15.44
C PRO A 280 3.45 -2.59 -14.90
N PHE A 281 2.40 -2.16 -15.60
CA PHE A 281 1.02 -2.52 -15.28
C PHE A 281 0.80 -4.04 -15.15
N SER A 282 1.48 -4.83 -16.00
CA SER A 282 1.43 -6.29 -15.95
C SER A 282 1.84 -6.91 -14.60
N HIS A 283 2.54 -6.15 -13.75
CA HIS A 283 2.90 -6.58 -12.39
C HIS A 283 1.79 -6.39 -11.36
N LEU A 284 0.71 -5.70 -11.71
CA LEU A 284 -0.45 -5.51 -10.84
C LEU A 284 -1.39 -6.73 -10.93
N TRP A 285 -0.86 -7.88 -10.52
CA TRP A 285 -1.57 -9.15 -10.55
C TRP A 285 -2.45 -9.31 -9.32
N GLY A 286 -3.41 -8.88 -9.05
CA GLY A 286 -4.25 -8.92 -7.84
C GLY A 286 -4.91 -7.58 -7.61
N GLU A 287 -5.08 -6.80 -8.68
CA GLU A 287 -5.72 -5.50 -8.63
C GLU A 287 -7.10 -5.55 -7.97
N ARG A 288 -7.93 -6.53 -8.34
CA ARG A 288 -9.24 -6.74 -7.71
C ARG A 288 -9.13 -7.02 -6.23
N ASN A 289 -8.12 -7.81 -5.80
CA ASN A 289 -7.89 -8.07 -4.38
C ASN A 289 -7.48 -6.79 -3.64
N ILE A 290 -6.67 -5.95 -4.26
CA ILE A 290 -6.25 -4.65 -3.70
C ILE A 290 -7.48 -3.76 -3.51
N ILE A 291 -8.29 -3.57 -4.55
CA ILE A 291 -9.49 -2.72 -4.49
C ILE A 291 -10.51 -3.28 -3.50
N ASN A 292 -10.76 -4.60 -3.53
CA ASN A 292 -11.66 -5.27 -2.57
C ASN A 292 -11.21 -5.09 -1.13
N TRP A 293 -9.91 -5.09 -0.87
CA TRP A 293 -9.38 -4.88 0.47
C TRP A 293 -9.76 -3.50 1.00
N PHE A 294 -9.51 -2.45 0.23
CA PHE A 294 -9.89 -1.08 0.61
C PHE A 294 -11.41 -0.94 0.77
N MET A 295 -12.17 -1.47 -0.18
CA MET A 295 -13.63 -1.45 -0.15
C MET A 295 -14.18 -2.11 1.11
N ASN A 296 -13.72 -3.30 1.44
CA ASN A 296 -14.21 -4.05 2.59
C ASN A 296 -13.96 -3.32 3.91
N ILE A 297 -12.80 -2.68 4.07
CA ILE A 297 -12.50 -1.91 5.29
C ILE A 297 -13.33 -0.63 5.32
N ALA A 298 -13.47 0.08 4.19
CA ALA A 298 -14.30 1.28 4.10
C ALA A 298 -15.79 1.00 4.42
N LEU A 299 -16.28 -0.17 4.06
CA LEU A 299 -17.65 -0.61 4.37
C LEU A 299 -17.79 -1.11 5.83
N ALA A 300 -16.74 -1.74 6.39
CA ALA A 300 -16.76 -2.26 7.76
C ALA A 300 -16.72 -1.15 8.81
N ASP A 301 -16.00 -0.07 8.57
CA ASP A 301 -15.99 1.13 9.43
C ASP A 301 -16.31 2.39 8.61
N GLN A 302 -17.59 2.70 8.50
CA GLN A 302 -18.10 3.88 7.79
C GLN A 302 -17.65 5.21 8.41
N LYS A 303 -17.10 5.21 9.63
CA LYS A 303 -16.58 6.42 10.28
C LYS A 303 -15.09 6.65 9.99
N TYR A 304 -14.39 5.66 9.44
CA TYR A 304 -12.96 5.79 9.16
C TYR A 304 -12.72 6.44 7.79
N PHE A 305 -12.62 7.76 7.81
CA PHE A 305 -12.49 8.61 6.62
C PHE A 305 -11.34 8.19 5.70
N MET A 306 -10.15 7.94 6.27
CA MET A 306 -8.96 7.58 5.48
C MET A 306 -9.15 6.33 4.61
N MET A 307 -9.88 5.31 5.09
CA MET A 307 -10.10 4.10 4.27
C MET A 307 -11.03 4.34 3.10
N LYS A 308 -12.03 5.23 3.27
CA LYS A 308 -12.87 5.67 2.13
C LYS A 308 -12.04 6.40 1.09
N LEU A 309 -11.15 7.31 1.52
CA LEU A 309 -10.23 8.01 0.61
C LEU A 309 -9.32 7.03 -0.12
N LEU A 310 -8.69 6.07 0.58
CA LEU A 310 -7.83 5.06 -0.04
C LEU A 310 -8.58 4.19 -1.06
N PHE A 311 -9.83 3.83 -0.78
CA PHE A 311 -10.67 3.13 -1.75
C PHE A 311 -10.92 3.96 -3.00
N LEU A 312 -11.38 5.21 -2.87
CA LEU A 312 -11.64 6.10 -4.01
C LEU A 312 -10.36 6.36 -4.81
N GLN A 313 -9.24 6.58 -4.14
CA GLN A 313 -7.93 6.73 -4.79
C GLN A 313 -7.49 5.47 -5.54
N SER A 314 -7.78 4.28 -5.01
CA SER A 314 -7.44 3.04 -5.70
C SER A 314 -8.13 2.93 -7.07
N LEU A 315 -9.37 3.41 -7.17
CA LEU A 315 -10.11 3.47 -8.43
C LEU A 315 -9.55 4.54 -9.39
N ILE A 316 -9.20 5.73 -8.86
CA ILE A 316 -8.54 6.78 -9.64
C ILE A 316 -7.22 6.27 -10.22
N ARG A 317 -6.40 5.58 -9.41
CA ARG A 317 -5.15 4.98 -9.87
C ARG A 317 -5.39 3.89 -10.91
N SER A 318 -6.40 3.00 -10.69
CA SER A 318 -6.79 1.96 -11.62
C SER A 318 -7.06 2.55 -13.01
N ARG A 319 -7.86 3.60 -13.09
CA ARG A 319 -8.10 4.33 -14.34
C ARG A 319 -6.82 4.98 -14.90
N ALA A 320 -6.02 5.61 -14.05
CA ALA A 320 -4.84 6.38 -14.49
C ALA A 320 -3.77 5.50 -15.17
N TYR A 321 -3.63 4.24 -14.77
CA TYR A 321 -2.74 3.30 -15.45
C TYR A 321 -3.42 2.45 -16.52
N GLY A 322 -4.67 2.75 -16.88
CA GLY A 322 -5.38 2.17 -18.04
C GLY A 322 -6.05 0.82 -17.78
N SER A 323 -6.37 0.50 -16.51
CA SER A 323 -7.18 -0.67 -16.18
C SER A 323 -8.67 -0.36 -16.27
N ASP A 324 -9.47 -1.32 -16.72
CA ASP A 324 -10.93 -1.25 -16.72
C ASP A 324 -11.55 -1.81 -15.43
N VAL A 325 -10.74 -2.34 -14.52
CA VAL A 325 -11.22 -2.99 -13.28
C VAL A 325 -11.99 -2.01 -12.39
N TYR A 326 -11.64 -0.73 -12.38
CA TYR A 326 -12.37 0.29 -11.62
C TYR A 326 -13.86 0.37 -11.98
N LEU A 327 -14.24 0.02 -13.23
CA LEU A 327 -15.64 0.03 -13.69
C LEU A 327 -16.49 -1.02 -12.96
N GLU A 328 -15.89 -2.09 -12.47
CA GLU A 328 -16.56 -3.15 -11.72
C GLU A 328 -17.07 -2.66 -10.34
N TYR A 329 -16.55 -1.51 -9.89
CA TYR A 329 -16.84 -0.94 -8.56
C TYR A 329 -17.68 0.34 -8.60
N THR A 330 -18.20 0.73 -9.76
CA THR A 330 -18.93 2.00 -9.98
C THR A 330 -20.06 2.21 -8.97
N ASN A 331 -20.92 1.21 -8.76
CA ASN A 331 -22.08 1.33 -7.87
C ASN A 331 -21.68 1.48 -6.41
N VAL A 332 -20.69 0.72 -5.94
CA VAL A 332 -20.19 0.83 -4.57
C VAL A 332 -19.41 2.13 -4.37
N ALA A 333 -18.69 2.59 -5.39
CA ALA A 333 -17.96 3.85 -5.36
C ALA A 333 -18.91 5.05 -5.20
N LYS A 334 -20.01 5.11 -5.95
CA LYS A 334 -21.06 6.15 -5.79
C LYS A 334 -21.59 6.20 -4.35
N LYS A 335 -21.86 5.03 -3.74
CA LYS A 335 -22.33 4.95 -2.37
C LYS A 335 -21.28 5.43 -1.36
N ILE A 336 -20.03 4.96 -1.49
CA ILE A 336 -18.94 5.34 -0.57
C ILE A 336 -18.65 6.84 -0.73
N LEU A 337 -18.65 7.38 -1.96
CA LEU A 337 -18.45 8.81 -2.21
C LEU A 337 -19.51 9.64 -1.48
N ALA A 338 -20.80 9.35 -1.66
CA ALA A 338 -21.88 10.06 -0.99
C ALA A 338 -21.79 10.01 0.55
N ASP A 339 -21.37 8.87 1.12
CA ASP A 339 -21.11 8.75 2.56
C ASP A 339 -19.88 9.55 2.99
N THR A 340 -18.86 9.66 2.12
CA THR A 340 -17.63 10.42 2.39
C THR A 340 -17.89 11.93 2.35
N GLU A 341 -18.72 12.40 1.43
CA GLU A 341 -19.16 13.80 1.33
C GLU A 341 -19.88 14.27 2.59
N LYS A 342 -20.81 13.45 3.09
CA LYS A 342 -21.52 13.75 4.35
C LYS A 342 -20.57 13.86 5.53
N GLN A 343 -19.61 12.94 5.63
CA GLN A 343 -18.60 12.95 6.67
C GLN A 343 -17.66 14.15 6.53
N ALA A 344 -17.23 14.49 5.33
CA ALA A 344 -16.37 15.62 5.05
C ALA A 344 -17.02 16.95 5.46
N ALA A 345 -18.32 17.12 5.20
CA ALA A 345 -19.08 18.30 5.64
C ALA A 345 -19.08 18.48 7.18
N GLU A 346 -19.05 17.38 7.94
CA GLU A 346 -18.93 17.42 9.40
C GLU A 346 -17.49 17.69 9.88
N MET A 347 -16.48 17.27 9.10
CA MET A 347 -15.05 17.44 9.43
C MET A 347 -14.49 18.82 9.07
N GLY A 348 -15.14 19.56 8.16
CA GLY A 348 -14.78 20.91 7.80
C GLY A 348 -14.20 21.07 6.39
N GLU A 349 -13.83 22.30 6.05
CA GLU A 349 -13.46 22.72 4.67
C GLU A 349 -12.33 21.90 4.05
N THR A 350 -11.32 21.54 4.83
CA THR A 350 -10.19 20.74 4.33
C THR A 350 -10.64 19.36 3.86
N ALA A 351 -11.46 18.67 4.63
CA ALA A 351 -11.98 17.36 4.26
C ALA A 351 -12.90 17.46 3.03
N GLN A 352 -13.76 18.49 2.99
CA GLN A 352 -14.65 18.73 1.85
C GLN A 352 -13.85 18.97 0.56
N HIS A 353 -12.81 19.81 0.62
CA HIS A 353 -11.94 20.07 -0.54
C HIS A 353 -11.30 18.78 -1.09
N ILE A 354 -10.84 17.89 -0.20
CA ILE A 354 -10.26 16.60 -0.61
C ILE A 354 -11.30 15.77 -1.35
N VAL A 355 -12.52 15.68 -0.84
CA VAL A 355 -13.57 14.85 -1.44
C VAL A 355 -14.00 15.41 -2.79
N ASP A 356 -14.20 16.72 -2.91
CA ASP A 356 -14.53 17.39 -4.18
C ASP A 356 -13.45 17.14 -5.25
N ALA A 357 -12.18 17.22 -4.84
CA ALA A 357 -11.06 16.92 -5.74
C ALA A 357 -11.05 15.46 -6.20
N LEU A 358 -11.29 14.50 -5.30
CA LEU A 358 -11.36 13.07 -5.65
C LEU A 358 -12.57 12.79 -6.55
N GLU A 359 -13.74 13.35 -6.26
CA GLU A 359 -14.93 13.23 -7.09
C GLU A 359 -14.65 13.69 -8.53
N SER A 360 -14.01 14.86 -8.69
CA SER A 360 -13.64 15.39 -10.02
C SER A 360 -12.72 14.46 -10.83
N MET A 361 -11.94 13.60 -10.15
CA MET A 361 -11.03 12.63 -10.77
C MET A 361 -11.68 11.26 -11.02
N LEU A 362 -12.71 10.90 -10.27
CA LEU A 362 -13.33 9.57 -10.36
C LEU A 362 -14.08 9.35 -11.67
N VAL A 363 -14.70 10.37 -12.29
CA VAL A 363 -15.50 10.26 -13.52
C VAL A 363 -16.27 8.94 -13.56
N ILE A 364 -17.26 8.83 -12.67
CA ILE A 364 -18.17 7.68 -12.59
C ILE A 364 -19.44 8.09 -13.35
N GLU A 365 -19.60 7.65 -14.60
CA GLU A 365 -20.82 7.83 -15.39
C GLU A 365 -22.00 7.02 -14.83
#